data_2da5ab265fcbb6164f4a1024ec0a4a41
#
_entry.id   2da5ab265fcbb6164f4a1024ec0a4a41
#
_cell.length_a   1.000
_cell.length_b   1.000
_cell.length_c   1.000
_cell.angle_alpha   90.00
_cell.angle_beta   90.00
_cell.angle_gamma   90.00
#
_symmetry.space_group_name_H-M   'P 1'
#
loop_
_entity.id
_entity.type
_entity.pdbx_description
1 polymer ?
#
loop_
_entity_poly.entity_id
_entity_poly.type
_entity_poly.pdbx_seq_one_letter_code
_entity_poly.pdbx_strand_id
1 'polypeptide(L)'
;MREIMDYDVVIVGGGPSGLSTAIRLKSLSNSKGLDLNVCLVEKGSEVGAHILSGAVIETKALDELIPDWETLGAPLHTKALKDRFLLLTQKHSFRLPTPPQMHNEGNYIISLGNLCRWLAEQAEELGVEIYPGFACSEIVYDAEGKVIGVATGDMGRAKDGSEGPNFEPGIELHAKQIVLAEGCRGSLTKTICERFDLREKSDPQVYGLGIKEVWEITPENHEAGSITHTTGWPMDX
;
A
#
# COMPACT_ATOMS: atom_id res chain seq x y z
N MET A 1 -3.12 -24.16 -20.66
CA MET A 1 -3.45 -24.41 -19.25
C MET A 1 -2.50 -23.53 -18.43
N ARG A 2 -3.02 -22.80 -17.45
CA ARG A 2 -2.17 -21.96 -16.58
C ARG A 2 -1.33 -22.83 -15.66
N GLU A 3 -0.13 -22.42 -15.39
CA GLU A 3 0.71 -23.00 -14.34
C GLU A 3 0.09 -22.70 -12.98
N ILE A 4 0.18 -23.65 -12.05
CA ILE A 4 -0.35 -23.51 -10.70
C ILE A 4 0.81 -23.54 -9.70
N MET A 5 0.83 -22.58 -8.79
CA MET A 5 1.78 -22.54 -7.67
C MET A 5 0.98 -22.56 -6.37
N ASP A 6 1.42 -23.35 -5.40
CA ASP A 6 0.71 -23.54 -4.13
C ASP A 6 1.44 -22.85 -2.97
N TYR A 7 0.67 -22.14 -2.15
CA TYR A 7 1.14 -21.40 -0.98
C TYR A 7 0.23 -21.65 0.22
N ASP A 8 0.70 -21.34 1.41
CA ASP A 8 -0.17 -21.29 2.59
C ASP A 8 -0.98 -19.99 2.56
N VAL A 9 -0.32 -18.87 2.22
CA VAL A 9 -0.98 -17.55 2.15
C VAL A 9 -0.51 -16.80 0.90
N VAL A 10 -1.48 -16.25 0.16
CA VAL A 10 -1.22 -15.31 -0.94
C VAL A 10 -1.77 -13.94 -0.54
N ILE A 11 -0.93 -12.92 -0.64
CA ILE A 11 -1.28 -11.53 -0.35
C ILE A 11 -1.27 -10.75 -1.67
N VAL A 12 -2.38 -10.10 -1.99
CA VAL A 12 -2.51 -9.31 -3.22
C VAL A 12 -2.39 -7.83 -2.86
N GLY A 13 -1.27 -7.23 -3.26
CA GLY A 13 -0.95 -5.82 -3.07
C GLY A 13 0.24 -5.58 -2.16
N GLY A 14 1.29 -4.94 -2.72
CA GLY A 14 2.56 -4.61 -2.06
C GLY A 14 2.58 -3.22 -1.41
N GLY A 15 1.43 -2.75 -0.95
CA GLY A 15 1.35 -1.52 -0.16
C GLY A 15 1.59 -1.76 1.33
N PRO A 16 1.49 -0.70 2.17
CA PRO A 16 1.73 -0.84 3.61
C PRO A 16 0.93 -1.95 4.27
N SER A 17 -0.33 -2.13 3.88
CA SER A 17 -1.21 -3.15 4.45
C SER A 17 -0.72 -4.58 4.14
N GLY A 18 -0.41 -4.86 2.86
CA GLY A 18 0.06 -6.18 2.45
C GLY A 18 1.41 -6.52 3.05
N LEU A 19 2.34 -5.57 3.01
CA LEU A 19 3.69 -5.75 3.55
C LEU A 19 3.67 -5.97 5.07
N SER A 20 2.88 -5.18 5.80
CA SER A 20 2.73 -5.34 7.26
C SER A 20 2.13 -6.72 7.60
N THR A 21 1.15 -7.15 6.81
CA THR A 21 0.55 -8.48 6.95
C THR A 21 1.60 -9.57 6.74
N ALA A 22 2.38 -9.47 5.66
CA ALA A 22 3.43 -10.44 5.32
C ALA A 22 4.48 -10.54 6.43
N ILE A 23 4.99 -9.39 6.87
CA ILE A 23 6.02 -9.32 7.93
C ILE A 23 5.49 -9.92 9.22
N ARG A 24 4.29 -9.48 9.66
CA ARG A 24 3.72 -9.96 10.92
C ARG A 24 3.46 -11.47 10.88
N LEU A 25 2.93 -11.95 9.76
CA LEU A 25 2.61 -13.37 9.57
C LEU A 25 3.89 -14.22 9.63
N LYS A 26 4.94 -13.83 8.91
CA LYS A 26 6.21 -14.59 8.89
C LYS A 26 6.94 -14.48 10.24
N SER A 27 6.92 -13.32 10.88
CA SER A 27 7.51 -13.16 12.23
C SER A 27 6.85 -14.11 13.22
N LEU A 28 5.52 -14.18 13.22
CA LEU A 28 4.77 -15.08 14.10
C LEU A 28 5.02 -16.55 13.75
N SER A 29 5.03 -16.88 12.46
CA SER A 29 5.31 -18.22 11.98
C SER A 29 6.69 -18.68 12.44
N ASN A 30 7.71 -17.87 12.19
CA ASN A 30 9.09 -18.18 12.55
C ASN A 30 9.25 -18.35 14.06
N SER A 31 8.64 -17.47 14.86
CA SER A 31 8.71 -17.54 16.33
C SER A 31 8.04 -18.80 16.89
N LYS A 32 7.09 -19.38 16.15
CA LYS A 32 6.40 -20.62 16.54
C LYS A 32 7.00 -21.88 15.91
N GLY A 33 8.08 -21.74 15.15
CA GLY A 33 8.71 -22.85 14.43
C GLY A 33 7.81 -23.43 13.33
N LEU A 34 6.90 -22.63 12.78
CA LEU A 34 6.03 -23.02 11.66
C LEU A 34 6.70 -22.59 10.35
N ASP A 35 6.60 -23.44 9.34
CA ASP A 35 7.15 -23.15 8.02
C ASP A 35 6.02 -22.77 7.07
N LEU A 36 5.55 -21.53 7.17
CA LEU A 36 4.51 -21.02 6.28
C LEU A 36 5.12 -20.48 4.99
N ASN A 37 4.59 -20.95 3.88
CA ASN A 37 4.96 -20.46 2.55
C ASN A 37 4.04 -19.27 2.21
N VAL A 38 4.61 -18.07 2.15
CA VAL A 38 3.86 -16.81 1.96
C VAL A 38 4.33 -16.11 0.69
N CYS A 39 3.38 -15.78 -0.17
CA CYS A 39 3.61 -15.07 -1.42
C CYS A 39 2.90 -13.72 -1.39
N LEU A 40 3.55 -12.67 -1.87
CA LEU A 40 2.95 -11.35 -2.05
C LEU A 40 3.11 -10.93 -3.51
N VAL A 41 1.98 -10.56 -4.14
CA VAL A 41 1.95 -10.17 -5.55
C VAL A 41 1.67 -8.67 -5.65
N GLU A 42 2.48 -7.96 -6.44
CA GLU A 42 2.35 -6.51 -6.66
C GLU A 42 2.24 -6.22 -8.16
N LYS A 43 1.24 -5.43 -8.55
CA LYS A 43 1.02 -5.06 -9.96
C LYS A 43 2.07 -4.08 -10.50
N GLY A 44 2.64 -3.25 -9.64
CA GLY A 44 3.70 -2.32 -10.03
C GLY A 44 4.98 -3.06 -10.41
N SER A 45 5.76 -2.49 -11.30
CA SER A 45 7.04 -3.07 -11.75
C SER A 45 8.04 -3.27 -10.60
N GLU A 46 7.84 -2.56 -9.51
CA GLU A 46 8.57 -2.72 -8.25
C GLU A 46 7.66 -2.30 -7.10
N VAL A 47 7.92 -2.76 -5.90
CA VAL A 47 7.19 -2.31 -4.72
C VAL A 47 7.41 -0.80 -4.54
N GLY A 48 6.34 -0.07 -4.28
CA GLY A 48 6.39 1.39 -4.10
C GLY A 48 6.14 2.20 -5.37
N ALA A 49 6.20 1.58 -6.57
CA ALA A 49 6.06 2.31 -7.83
C ALA A 49 4.69 2.98 -8.00
N HIS A 50 3.63 2.36 -7.49
CA HIS A 50 2.26 2.88 -7.61
C HIS A 50 1.76 3.57 -6.35
N ILE A 51 2.64 3.80 -5.37
CA ILE A 51 2.27 4.41 -4.10
C ILE A 51 2.37 5.93 -4.22
N LEU A 52 1.29 6.62 -3.87
CA LEU A 52 1.29 8.08 -3.81
C LEU A 52 2.17 8.51 -2.63
N SER A 53 3.38 8.92 -2.93
CA SER A 53 4.41 9.22 -1.95
C SER A 53 4.20 10.59 -1.31
N GLY A 54 4.91 10.86 -0.22
CA GLY A 54 4.75 12.07 0.59
C GLY A 54 3.67 11.87 1.65
N ALA A 55 4.08 11.50 2.85
CA ALA A 55 3.17 11.22 3.95
C ALA A 55 3.81 11.66 5.27
N VAL A 56 2.98 11.79 6.28
CA VAL A 56 3.45 11.89 7.67
C VAL A 56 3.05 10.58 8.35
N ILE A 57 3.99 9.94 9.02
CA ILE A 57 3.77 8.68 9.70
C ILE A 57 3.96 8.83 11.21
N GLU A 58 3.01 8.30 11.99
CA GLU A 58 3.16 8.03 13.40
C GLU A 58 3.82 6.66 13.54
N THR A 59 4.90 6.54 14.31
CA THR A 59 5.71 5.32 14.34
C THR A 59 5.08 4.16 15.09
N LYS A 60 4.03 4.39 15.86
CA LYS A 60 3.42 3.37 16.74
C LYS A 60 3.26 1.99 16.06
N ALA A 61 2.67 1.96 14.86
CA ALA A 61 2.47 0.70 14.14
C ALA A 61 3.80 0.06 13.71
N LEU A 62 4.76 0.89 13.34
CA LEU A 62 6.10 0.43 12.95
C LEU A 62 6.87 -0.09 14.18
N ASP A 63 6.75 0.60 15.32
CA ASP A 63 7.35 0.18 16.60
C ASP A 63 6.84 -1.22 17.02
N GLU A 64 5.55 -1.49 16.76
CA GLU A 64 4.95 -2.79 17.07
C GLU A 64 5.34 -3.87 16.05
N LEU A 65 5.50 -3.51 14.77
CA LEU A 65 5.79 -4.44 13.70
C LEU A 65 7.26 -4.83 13.66
N ILE A 66 8.15 -3.84 13.73
CA ILE A 66 9.61 -3.99 13.64
C ILE A 66 10.24 -3.06 14.71
N PRO A 67 10.32 -3.51 15.97
CA PRO A 67 10.76 -2.62 17.08
C PRO A 67 12.13 -1.97 16.89
N ASP A 68 13.02 -2.61 16.13
CA ASP A 68 14.37 -2.12 15.87
C ASP A 68 14.53 -1.45 14.49
N TRP A 69 13.44 -0.90 13.96
CA TRP A 69 13.42 -0.27 12.63
C TRP A 69 14.49 0.83 12.47
N GLU A 70 14.81 1.58 13.53
CA GLU A 70 15.84 2.61 13.45
C GLU A 70 17.22 2.01 13.15
N THR A 71 17.57 0.92 13.83
CA THR A 71 18.87 0.25 13.63
C THR A 71 18.92 -0.52 12.31
N LEU A 72 17.76 -0.94 11.81
CA LEU A 72 17.64 -1.61 10.51
C LEU A 72 17.57 -0.63 9.34
N GLY A 73 17.66 0.67 9.62
CA GLY A 73 17.79 1.69 8.58
C GLY A 73 16.49 2.05 7.86
N ALA A 74 15.36 1.99 8.54
CA ALA A 74 14.10 2.46 7.95
C ALA A 74 14.24 3.91 7.47
N PRO A 75 13.66 4.29 6.32
CA PRO A 75 13.88 5.60 5.72
C PRO A 75 13.03 6.72 6.37
N LEU A 76 13.14 6.84 7.69
CA LEU A 76 12.48 7.87 8.50
C LEU A 76 13.51 8.89 8.98
N HIS A 77 13.82 9.89 8.14
CA HIS A 77 14.91 10.82 8.39
C HIS A 77 14.46 12.20 8.86
N THR A 78 13.26 12.63 8.54
CA THR A 78 12.79 14.00 8.79
C THR A 78 11.66 14.02 9.82
N LYS A 79 11.98 14.42 11.05
CA LYS A 79 10.94 14.56 12.09
C LYS A 79 10.04 15.76 11.80
N ALA A 80 8.76 15.62 12.06
CA ALA A 80 7.82 16.73 12.06
C ALA A 80 8.08 17.57 13.32
N LEU A 81 8.44 18.82 13.13
CA LEU A 81 8.86 19.73 14.20
C LEU A 81 7.85 20.83 14.49
N LYS A 82 6.98 21.14 13.54
CA LYS A 82 6.14 22.33 13.62
C LYS A 82 4.92 22.20 12.72
N ASP A 83 3.77 22.43 13.29
CA ASP A 83 2.51 22.53 12.56
C ASP A 83 2.04 23.99 12.51
N ARG A 84 1.54 24.39 11.35
CA ARG A 84 0.86 25.67 11.16
C ARG A 84 -0.47 25.42 10.47
N PHE A 85 -1.49 26.16 10.87
CA PHE A 85 -2.80 26.14 10.19
C PHE A 85 -3.14 27.56 9.75
N LEU A 86 -3.36 27.75 8.45
CA LEU A 86 -3.57 29.05 7.85
C LEU A 86 -4.90 29.11 7.12
N LEU A 87 -5.63 30.19 7.33
CA LEU A 87 -6.75 30.59 6.48
C LEU A 87 -6.20 31.48 5.37
N LEU A 88 -6.39 31.08 4.13
CA LEU A 88 -5.92 31.85 2.96
C LEU A 88 -7.07 32.62 2.34
N THR A 89 -6.80 33.84 1.95
CA THR A 89 -7.63 34.64 1.06
C THR A 89 -6.83 34.96 -0.19
N GLN A 90 -7.44 35.61 -1.16
CA GLN A 90 -6.75 35.97 -2.40
C GLN A 90 -5.47 36.83 -2.16
N LYS A 91 -5.39 37.59 -1.06
CA LYS A 91 -4.30 38.54 -0.82
C LYS A 91 -3.61 38.37 0.54
N HIS A 92 -4.18 37.61 1.45
CA HIS A 92 -3.66 37.53 2.82
C HIS A 92 -3.73 36.11 3.36
N SER A 93 -2.89 35.82 4.36
CA SER A 93 -2.98 34.59 5.14
C SER A 93 -3.14 34.96 6.62
N PHE A 94 -3.98 34.22 7.33
CA PHE A 94 -4.23 34.41 8.76
C PHE A 94 -3.95 33.11 9.50
N ARG A 95 -3.17 33.20 10.56
CA ARG A 95 -2.85 32.01 11.36
C ARG A 95 -4.06 31.66 12.24
N LEU A 96 -4.46 30.39 12.18
CA LEU A 96 -5.51 29.81 13.02
C LEU A 96 -4.88 28.88 14.05
N PRO A 97 -5.56 28.63 15.20
CA PRO A 97 -5.13 27.56 16.09
C PRO A 97 -5.15 26.23 15.37
N THR A 98 -4.05 25.45 15.48
CA THR A 98 -3.99 24.11 14.87
C THR A 98 -4.88 23.16 15.67
N PRO A 99 -5.88 22.52 15.04
CA PRO A 99 -6.72 21.55 15.77
C PRO A 99 -5.87 20.36 16.27
N PRO A 100 -6.19 19.80 17.46
CA PRO A 100 -5.37 18.71 18.02
C PRO A 100 -5.12 17.55 17.08
N GLN A 101 -6.10 17.17 16.25
CA GLN A 101 -5.99 16.06 15.31
C GLN A 101 -5.07 16.37 14.12
N MET A 102 -4.60 17.60 13.98
CA MET A 102 -3.64 18.00 12.95
C MET A 102 -2.21 18.16 13.51
N HIS A 103 -1.99 17.84 14.79
CA HIS A 103 -0.66 17.94 15.38
C HIS A 103 0.17 16.72 14.95
N ASN A 104 1.36 17.00 14.44
CA ASN A 104 2.27 15.98 13.94
C ASN A 104 3.62 15.94 14.67
N GLU A 105 3.78 16.73 15.71
CA GLU A 105 5.05 16.77 16.48
C GLU A 105 5.41 15.36 16.96
N GLY A 106 6.62 14.91 16.63
CA GLY A 106 7.09 13.56 16.96
C GLY A 106 6.92 12.55 15.83
N ASN A 107 6.06 12.83 14.88
CA ASN A 107 5.86 12.00 13.68
C ASN A 107 7.02 12.24 12.68
N TYR A 108 7.04 11.49 11.58
CA TYR A 108 8.06 11.64 10.54
C TYR A 108 7.43 11.96 9.18
N ILE A 109 8.05 12.90 8.48
CA ILE A 109 7.72 13.22 7.08
C ILE A 109 8.51 12.24 6.21
N ILE A 110 7.81 11.44 5.40
CA ILE A 110 8.44 10.33 4.68
C ILE A 110 8.03 10.27 3.21
N SER A 111 8.83 9.53 2.44
CA SER A 111 8.38 8.94 1.18
C SER A 111 7.76 7.59 1.48
N LEU A 112 6.45 7.47 1.32
CA LEU A 112 5.74 6.20 1.57
C LEU A 112 6.20 5.10 0.61
N GLY A 113 6.57 5.48 -0.63
CA GLY A 113 7.15 4.53 -1.60
C GLY A 113 8.47 3.95 -1.09
N ASN A 114 9.35 4.79 -0.54
CA ASN A 114 10.62 4.33 0.02
C ASN A 114 10.40 3.43 1.24
N LEU A 115 9.45 3.80 2.11
CA LEU A 115 9.12 2.95 3.25
C LEU A 115 8.62 1.57 2.79
N CYS A 116 7.78 1.52 1.76
CA CYS A 116 7.28 0.24 1.24
C CYS A 116 8.41 -0.60 0.63
N ARG A 117 9.37 0.01 -0.08
CA ARG A 117 10.53 -0.72 -0.59
C ARG A 117 11.33 -1.36 0.57
N TRP A 118 11.60 -0.57 1.60
CA TRP A 118 12.30 -1.07 2.78
C TRP A 118 11.50 -2.18 3.49
N LEU A 119 10.18 -2.02 3.64
CA LEU A 119 9.32 -3.08 4.22
C LEU A 119 9.36 -4.35 3.37
N ALA A 120 9.44 -4.22 2.05
CA ALA A 120 9.56 -5.39 1.16
C ALA A 120 10.88 -6.14 1.41
N GLU A 121 11.98 -5.41 1.57
CA GLU A 121 13.27 -6.00 1.94
C GLU A 121 13.16 -6.78 3.27
N GLN A 122 12.51 -6.17 4.27
CA GLN A 122 12.30 -6.83 5.57
C GLN A 122 11.43 -8.09 5.44
N ALA A 123 10.41 -8.05 4.59
CA ALA A 123 9.54 -9.20 4.33
C ALA A 123 10.33 -10.34 3.65
N GLU A 124 11.14 -10.01 2.65
CA GLU A 124 11.98 -10.99 1.94
C GLU A 124 13.00 -11.63 2.88
N GLU A 125 13.62 -10.86 3.78
CA GLU A 125 14.54 -11.39 4.79
C GLU A 125 13.88 -12.40 5.73
N LEU A 126 12.57 -12.25 5.97
CA LEU A 126 11.78 -13.21 6.76
C LEU A 126 11.33 -14.43 5.96
N GLY A 127 11.56 -14.44 4.64
CA GLY A 127 11.19 -15.54 3.75
C GLY A 127 9.85 -15.37 3.04
N VAL A 128 9.39 -14.14 2.83
CA VAL A 128 8.23 -13.88 1.95
C VAL A 128 8.71 -13.86 0.51
N GLU A 129 8.00 -14.55 -0.38
CA GLU A 129 8.26 -14.46 -1.82
C GLU A 129 7.47 -13.27 -2.38
N ILE A 130 8.16 -12.27 -2.92
CA ILE A 130 7.52 -11.08 -3.48
C ILE A 130 7.66 -11.09 -5.00
N TYR A 131 6.52 -10.95 -5.69
CA TYR A 131 6.45 -10.95 -7.16
C TYR A 131 5.92 -9.59 -7.65
N PRO A 132 6.80 -8.63 -7.93
CA PRO A 132 6.38 -7.38 -8.57
C PRO A 132 6.18 -7.59 -10.08
N GLY A 133 5.37 -6.73 -10.68
CA GLY A 133 5.06 -6.77 -12.11
C GLY A 133 3.89 -7.69 -12.47
N PHE A 134 3.26 -8.32 -11.50
CA PHE A 134 2.16 -9.27 -11.75
C PHE A 134 0.85 -8.73 -11.17
N ALA A 135 -0.09 -8.42 -12.07
CA ALA A 135 -1.42 -7.98 -11.66
C ALA A 135 -2.35 -9.18 -11.53
N CYS A 136 -2.88 -9.43 -10.34
CA CYS A 136 -3.94 -10.43 -10.17
C CYS A 136 -5.23 -9.89 -10.79
N SER A 137 -5.81 -10.64 -11.70
CA SER A 137 -6.98 -10.24 -12.49
C SER A 137 -8.24 -11.06 -12.19
N GLU A 138 -8.08 -12.21 -11.56
CA GLU A 138 -9.20 -13.14 -11.33
C GLU A 138 -9.09 -13.79 -9.94
N ILE A 139 -10.26 -14.10 -9.37
CA ILE A 139 -10.37 -14.98 -8.20
C ILE A 139 -10.60 -16.39 -8.72
N VAL A 140 -9.90 -17.36 -8.17
CA VAL A 140 -10.03 -18.77 -8.53
C VAL A 140 -10.96 -19.46 -7.51
N TYR A 141 -11.95 -20.18 -8.00
CA TYR A 141 -12.94 -20.88 -7.17
C TYR A 141 -12.88 -22.38 -7.45
N ASP A 142 -13.16 -23.16 -6.43
CA ASP A 142 -13.40 -24.61 -6.62
C ASP A 142 -14.81 -24.88 -7.16
N ALA A 143 -15.12 -26.15 -7.35
CA ALA A 143 -16.43 -26.60 -7.88
C ALA A 143 -17.61 -26.21 -6.97
N GLU A 144 -17.35 -26.01 -5.69
CA GLU A 144 -18.36 -25.62 -4.69
C GLU A 144 -18.47 -24.07 -4.56
N GLY A 145 -17.64 -23.32 -5.29
CA GLY A 145 -17.66 -21.86 -5.27
C GLY A 145 -16.83 -21.24 -4.15
N LYS A 146 -16.01 -22.02 -3.47
CA LYS A 146 -15.10 -21.53 -2.43
C LYS A 146 -13.87 -20.91 -3.09
N VAL A 147 -13.37 -19.81 -2.57
CA VAL A 147 -12.14 -19.18 -3.05
C VAL A 147 -10.95 -20.09 -2.71
N ILE A 148 -10.18 -20.47 -3.72
CA ILE A 148 -8.97 -21.29 -3.55
C ILE A 148 -7.69 -20.60 -4.04
N GLY A 149 -7.82 -19.45 -4.70
CA GLY A 149 -6.63 -18.79 -5.24
C GLY A 149 -6.96 -17.49 -5.96
N VAL A 150 -5.93 -16.93 -6.57
CA VAL A 150 -6.03 -15.81 -7.50
C VAL A 150 -5.23 -16.16 -8.75
N ALA A 151 -5.55 -15.51 -9.88
CA ALA A 151 -4.80 -15.70 -11.11
C ALA A 151 -4.30 -14.36 -11.62
N THR A 152 -3.07 -14.36 -12.14
CA THR A 152 -2.51 -13.19 -12.82
C THR A 152 -3.07 -13.10 -14.23
N GLY A 153 -3.07 -11.89 -14.78
CA GLY A 153 -3.48 -11.69 -16.18
C GLY A 153 -2.44 -12.22 -17.16
N ASP A 154 -2.90 -12.57 -18.37
CA ASP A 154 -2.00 -12.91 -19.47
C ASP A 154 -1.14 -11.70 -19.85
N MET A 155 0.09 -11.92 -20.21
CA MET A 155 1.01 -10.88 -20.69
C MET A 155 1.18 -10.99 -22.21
N GLY A 156 1.56 -9.89 -22.86
CA GLY A 156 1.86 -9.89 -24.30
C GLY A 156 0.68 -10.06 -25.24
N ARG A 157 -0.56 -9.81 -24.79
CA ARG A 157 -1.70 -9.77 -25.69
C ARG A 157 -1.70 -8.48 -26.51
N ALA A 158 -2.04 -8.59 -27.79
CA ALA A 158 -2.24 -7.44 -28.67
C ALA A 158 -3.55 -6.72 -28.32
N LYS A 159 -3.74 -5.50 -28.84
CA LYS A 159 -4.93 -4.68 -28.55
C LYS A 159 -6.25 -5.33 -28.97
N ASP A 160 -6.21 -6.23 -29.96
CA ASP A 160 -7.39 -6.97 -30.42
C ASP A 160 -7.65 -8.26 -29.63
N GLY A 161 -6.83 -8.52 -28.58
CA GLY A 161 -6.94 -9.69 -27.72
C GLY A 161 -6.18 -10.92 -28.18
N SER A 162 -5.58 -10.90 -29.38
CA SER A 162 -4.80 -12.02 -29.92
C SER A 162 -3.49 -12.18 -29.16
N GLU A 163 -2.89 -13.36 -29.26
CA GLU A 163 -1.57 -13.63 -28.67
C GLU A 163 -0.49 -12.94 -29.50
N GLY A 164 0.26 -12.04 -28.88
CA GLY A 164 1.39 -11.36 -29.49
C GLY A 164 2.67 -12.21 -29.45
N PRO A 165 3.77 -11.69 -30.01
CA PRO A 165 5.03 -12.46 -30.07
C PRO A 165 5.64 -12.75 -28.68
N ASN A 166 5.28 -11.98 -27.68
CA ASN A 166 5.76 -12.17 -26.29
C ASN A 166 4.60 -12.60 -25.38
N PHE A 167 3.65 -13.37 -25.92
CA PHE A 167 2.51 -13.85 -25.13
C PHE A 167 2.98 -14.86 -24.08
N GLU A 168 2.56 -14.63 -22.86
CA GLU A 168 2.74 -15.55 -21.73
C GLU A 168 1.39 -15.66 -21.01
N PRO A 169 0.88 -16.88 -20.81
CA PRO A 169 -0.36 -17.04 -20.06
C PRO A 169 -0.15 -16.68 -18.59
N GLY A 170 -1.18 -16.17 -17.97
CA GLY A 170 -1.17 -15.93 -16.54
C GLY A 170 -0.98 -17.22 -15.74
N ILE A 171 -0.60 -17.10 -14.47
CA ILE A 171 -0.43 -18.22 -13.54
C ILE A 171 -1.53 -18.18 -12.48
N GLU A 172 -1.82 -19.32 -11.89
CA GLU A 172 -2.72 -19.41 -10.75
C GLU A 172 -1.92 -19.60 -9.47
N LEU A 173 -2.22 -18.80 -8.47
CA LEU A 173 -1.62 -18.89 -7.14
C LEU A 173 -2.70 -19.44 -6.20
N HIS A 174 -2.60 -20.70 -5.87
CA HIS A 174 -3.53 -21.36 -4.95
C HIS A 174 -3.04 -21.17 -3.52
N ALA A 175 -3.97 -20.99 -2.57
CA ALA A 175 -3.60 -20.80 -1.17
C ALA A 175 -4.71 -21.24 -0.22
N LYS A 176 -4.30 -21.60 0.99
CA LYS A 176 -5.24 -21.89 2.09
C LYS A 176 -5.94 -20.61 2.55
N GLN A 177 -5.25 -19.47 2.42
CA GLN A 177 -5.79 -18.16 2.79
C GLN A 177 -5.32 -17.10 1.77
N ILE A 178 -6.24 -16.23 1.37
CA ILE A 178 -5.96 -15.11 0.47
C ILE A 178 -6.23 -13.81 1.23
N VAL A 179 -5.30 -12.87 1.15
CA VAL A 179 -5.43 -11.54 1.74
C VAL A 179 -5.47 -10.52 0.61
N LEU A 180 -6.57 -9.80 0.50
CA LEU A 180 -6.73 -8.73 -0.49
C LEU A 180 -6.32 -7.40 0.14
N ALA A 181 -5.14 -6.90 -0.21
CA ALA A 181 -4.56 -5.65 0.30
C ALA A 181 -4.39 -4.63 -0.83
N GLU A 182 -5.42 -4.54 -1.69
CA GLU A 182 -5.39 -3.80 -2.96
C GLU A 182 -5.66 -2.29 -2.82
N GLY A 183 -5.82 -1.80 -1.61
CA GLY A 183 -6.14 -0.39 -1.37
C GLY A 183 -7.64 -0.09 -1.50
N CYS A 184 -7.96 1.19 -1.52
CA CYS A 184 -9.36 1.65 -1.41
C CYS A 184 -10.24 1.30 -2.62
N ARG A 185 -9.65 0.95 -3.77
CA ARG A 185 -10.37 0.60 -5.00
C ARG A 185 -9.91 -0.73 -5.58
N GLY A 186 -9.71 -1.71 -4.72
CA GLY A 186 -9.27 -3.03 -5.13
C GLY A 186 -10.21 -3.70 -6.12
N SER A 187 -9.65 -4.22 -7.21
CA SER A 187 -10.43 -4.87 -8.27
C SER A 187 -11.02 -6.20 -7.82
N LEU A 188 -10.18 -7.09 -7.30
CA LEU A 188 -10.63 -8.40 -6.79
C LEU A 188 -11.50 -8.23 -5.55
N THR A 189 -11.21 -7.23 -4.73
CA THR A 189 -12.02 -6.91 -3.55
C THR A 189 -13.47 -6.59 -3.96
N LYS A 190 -13.66 -5.82 -5.03
CA LYS A 190 -15.02 -5.54 -5.54
C LYS A 190 -15.74 -6.82 -5.95
N THR A 191 -15.04 -7.67 -6.71
CA THR A 191 -15.61 -8.96 -7.17
C THR A 191 -16.06 -9.82 -5.99
N ILE A 192 -15.22 -9.94 -4.96
CA ILE A 192 -15.52 -10.71 -3.75
C ILE A 192 -16.72 -10.11 -2.99
N CYS A 193 -16.69 -8.78 -2.82
CA CYS A 193 -17.77 -8.08 -2.12
C CYS A 193 -19.11 -8.27 -2.81
N GLU A 194 -19.14 -8.20 -4.13
CA GLU A 194 -20.35 -8.43 -4.94
C GLU A 194 -20.80 -9.89 -4.86
N ARG A 195 -19.90 -10.84 -5.06
CA ARG A 195 -20.22 -12.28 -5.11
C ARG A 195 -20.78 -12.80 -3.80
N PHE A 196 -20.25 -12.34 -2.66
CA PHE A 196 -20.62 -12.84 -1.33
C PHE A 196 -21.45 -11.82 -0.53
N ASP A 197 -21.89 -10.74 -1.19
CA ASP A 197 -22.73 -9.70 -0.60
C ASP A 197 -22.14 -9.11 0.70
N LEU A 198 -20.83 -8.92 0.73
CA LEU A 198 -20.12 -8.53 1.95
C LEU A 198 -20.41 -7.09 2.40
N ARG A 199 -21.06 -6.30 1.54
CA ARG A 199 -21.38 -4.90 1.84
C ARG A 199 -22.87 -4.64 2.08
N GLU A 200 -23.68 -5.68 2.17
CA GLU A 200 -25.15 -5.57 2.34
C GLU A 200 -25.54 -4.61 3.48
N LYS A 201 -24.78 -4.65 4.56
CA LYS A 201 -25.07 -3.87 5.79
C LYS A 201 -24.12 -2.68 5.99
N SER A 202 -23.38 -2.30 4.95
CA SER A 202 -22.41 -1.19 5.03
C SER A 202 -22.95 0.06 4.36
N ASP A 203 -22.63 1.20 4.93
CA ASP A 203 -22.88 2.48 4.26
C ASP A 203 -22.01 2.58 2.98
N PRO A 204 -22.45 3.37 2.00
CA PRO A 204 -21.63 3.60 0.80
C PRO A 204 -20.26 4.18 1.15
N GLN A 205 -19.23 3.67 0.52
CA GLN A 205 -17.87 4.14 0.74
C GLN A 205 -17.71 5.56 0.17
N VAL A 206 -17.19 6.46 0.97
CA VAL A 206 -16.93 7.85 0.56
C VAL A 206 -15.44 7.99 0.23
N TYR A 207 -15.15 8.64 -0.90
CA TYR A 207 -13.77 8.83 -1.38
C TYR A 207 -13.43 10.32 -1.39
N GLY A 208 -12.34 10.69 -0.74
CA GLY A 208 -11.75 12.02 -0.89
C GLY A 208 -10.88 12.07 -2.15
N LEU A 209 -10.98 13.15 -2.92
CA LEU A 209 -10.09 13.39 -4.05
C LEU A 209 -8.90 14.22 -3.57
N GLY A 210 -7.70 13.69 -3.73
CA GLY A 210 -6.46 14.39 -3.38
C GLY A 210 -5.54 14.54 -4.58
N ILE A 211 -4.84 15.65 -4.66
CA ILE A 211 -3.79 15.91 -5.65
C ILE A 211 -2.51 16.18 -4.87
N LYS A 212 -1.41 15.55 -5.27
CA LYS A 212 -0.09 15.77 -4.66
C LYS A 212 0.89 16.25 -5.71
N GLU A 213 1.74 17.17 -5.30
CA GLU A 213 2.86 17.69 -6.11
C GLU A 213 4.12 17.68 -5.26
N VAL A 214 5.26 17.48 -5.90
CA VAL A 214 6.58 17.62 -5.27
C VAL A 214 7.24 18.83 -5.92
N TRP A 215 7.68 19.78 -5.10
CA TRP A 215 8.30 21.02 -5.56
C TRP A 215 9.73 21.10 -5.09
N GLU A 216 10.64 21.44 -5.99
CA GLU A 216 11.98 21.83 -5.63
C GLU A 216 11.95 23.31 -5.29
N ILE A 217 12.39 23.64 -4.08
CA ILE A 217 12.40 25.02 -3.59
C ILE A 217 13.84 25.46 -3.29
N THR A 218 14.06 26.77 -3.27
CA THR A 218 15.39 27.32 -2.94
C THR A 218 15.71 27.05 -1.46
N PRO A 219 16.98 26.76 -1.14
CA PRO A 219 17.37 26.42 0.24
C PRO A 219 16.92 27.42 1.29
N GLU A 220 16.92 28.70 0.97
CA GLU A 220 16.53 29.77 1.90
C GLU A 220 15.05 29.76 2.25
N ASN A 221 14.22 29.06 1.46
CA ASN A 221 12.79 28.92 1.72
C ASN A 221 12.46 27.57 2.38
N HIS A 222 13.46 26.71 2.54
CA HIS A 222 13.26 25.38 3.10
C HIS A 222 13.29 25.40 4.63
N GLU A 223 12.22 24.92 5.25
CA GLU A 223 12.12 24.75 6.70
C GLU A 223 11.85 23.26 6.99
N ALA A 224 12.92 22.52 7.24
CA ALA A 224 12.85 21.08 7.46
C ALA A 224 11.90 20.75 8.63
N GLY A 225 11.04 19.76 8.46
CA GLY A 225 10.10 19.33 9.49
C GLY A 225 8.90 20.24 9.69
N SER A 226 8.72 21.25 8.83
CA SER A 226 7.56 22.15 8.91
C SER A 226 6.39 21.57 8.11
N ILE A 227 5.22 21.52 8.73
CA ILE A 227 3.97 21.09 8.10
C ILE A 227 3.00 22.28 8.14
N THR A 228 2.48 22.67 6.99
CA THR A 228 1.53 23.76 6.90
C THR A 228 0.20 23.25 6.32
N HIS A 229 -0.84 23.35 7.10
CA HIS A 229 -2.22 23.09 6.68
C HIS A 229 -2.85 24.39 6.23
N THR A 230 -3.60 24.36 5.14
CA THR A 230 -4.29 25.56 4.65
C THR A 230 -5.75 25.26 4.36
N THR A 231 -6.58 26.30 4.48
CA THR A 231 -7.98 26.26 4.07
C THR A 231 -8.35 27.64 3.46
N GLY A 232 -9.46 27.70 2.74
CA GLY A 232 -9.90 28.90 2.06
C GLY A 232 -9.41 28.98 0.63
N TRP A 233 -9.06 30.19 0.16
CA TRP A 233 -8.67 30.41 -1.22
C TRP A 233 -7.46 29.50 -1.61
N PRO A 234 -7.48 28.91 -2.81
CA PRO A 234 -8.49 28.98 -3.89
C PRO A 234 -9.60 27.92 -3.77
N MET A 235 -9.64 27.17 -2.68
CA MET A 235 -10.52 26.01 -2.47
C MET A 235 -11.74 26.37 -1.62
N ASP A 236 -12.21 27.61 -1.65
CA ASP A 236 -13.31 28.12 -0.81
C ASP A 236 -14.74 27.91 -1.37
N UNK A 237 -14.55 27.13 -2.13
CA UNK A 237 -15.76 26.80 -2.67
C UNK A 237 -16.53 26.08 -2.08
#